data_6ff6b3a6beb7986c7cad73bf0202acde
#
_entry.id   6ff6b3a6beb7986c7cad73bf0202acde
#
_cell.length_a   1.000
_cell.length_b   1.000
_cell.length_c   1.000
_cell.angle_alpha   90.00
_cell.angle_beta   90.00
_cell.angle_gamma   90.00
#
_symmetry.space_group_name_H-M   'P 1'
#
loop_
_entity.id
_entity.type
_entity.pdbx_description
1 polymer ?
#
loop_
_entity_poly.entity_id
_entity_poly.type
_entity_poly.pdbx_seq_one_letter_code
_entity_poly.pdbx_strand_id
1 'polypeptide(L)'
;MVTAQQIPTLINGVNVDNLFTTIDAIKAAPSIAKFNFRIQNRWEGAAHNRSAVNAFYGAGQESSRQKSFVLHADEPAVLLGEDTAANPVEYLLHSLAACLTTSMVYHAAARGIQIEEVESSFEGDIDLHGFLDLDPKVRKGYQGIRVSFKLKADVPDEQLEEIVKLGTGHSPVFDSLTNGVPVSVTAERL
;
A
#
# COMPACT_ATOMS: atom_id res chain seq x y z
N MET A 1 -18.23 14.88 -38.53
CA MET A 1 -16.98 15.47 -38.02
C MET A 1 -16.36 14.45 -37.05
N VAL A 2 -15.24 13.87 -37.42
CA VAL A 2 -14.50 12.98 -36.52
C VAL A 2 -13.78 13.87 -35.51
N THR A 3 -14.21 13.87 -34.27
CA THR A 3 -13.49 14.55 -33.19
C THR A 3 -12.13 13.91 -33.08
N ALA A 4 -11.07 14.70 -33.31
CA ALA A 4 -9.69 14.25 -33.07
C ALA A 4 -9.62 13.76 -31.62
N GLN A 5 -9.36 12.48 -31.42
CA GLN A 5 -9.09 11.91 -30.11
C GLN A 5 -7.81 12.57 -29.59
N GLN A 6 -7.93 13.37 -28.55
CA GLN A 6 -6.80 13.99 -27.90
C GLN A 6 -5.95 12.88 -27.27
N ILE A 7 -4.66 12.79 -27.65
CA ILE A 7 -3.74 11.82 -27.08
C ILE A 7 -3.54 12.22 -25.60
N PRO A 8 -3.80 11.34 -24.63
CA PRO A 8 -3.68 11.69 -23.22
C PRO A 8 -2.22 11.96 -22.84
N THR A 9 -2.01 12.93 -21.95
CA THR A 9 -0.71 13.22 -21.37
C THR A 9 -0.32 12.12 -20.38
N LEU A 10 0.66 11.29 -20.73
CA LEU A 10 1.16 10.22 -19.88
C LEU A 10 2.50 10.61 -19.26
N ILE A 11 2.57 10.65 -17.93
CA ILE A 11 3.80 10.84 -17.17
C ILE A 11 3.92 9.68 -16.17
N ASN A 12 5.03 8.98 -16.18
CA ASN A 12 5.24 7.76 -15.35
C ASN A 12 4.14 6.70 -15.54
N GLY A 13 3.53 6.62 -16.73
CA GLY A 13 2.39 5.76 -17.00
C GLY A 13 1.05 6.28 -16.44
N VAL A 14 1.04 7.41 -15.73
CA VAL A 14 -0.17 8.04 -15.20
C VAL A 14 -0.78 8.96 -16.26
N ASN A 15 -2.08 8.81 -16.52
CA ASN A 15 -2.83 9.77 -17.31
C ASN A 15 -3.12 11.02 -16.47
N VAL A 16 -2.33 12.06 -16.70
CA VAL A 16 -2.36 13.29 -15.90
C VAL A 16 -3.66 14.07 -16.12
N ASP A 17 -4.23 14.02 -17.32
CA ASP A 17 -5.50 14.69 -17.61
C ASP A 17 -6.66 14.07 -16.79
N ASN A 18 -6.70 12.74 -16.71
CA ASN A 18 -7.65 12.01 -15.87
C ASN A 18 -7.41 12.25 -14.38
N LEU A 19 -6.16 12.36 -13.97
CA LEU A 19 -5.80 12.66 -12.58
C LEU A 19 -6.36 14.01 -12.15
N PHE A 20 -6.16 15.07 -12.94
CA PHE A 20 -6.72 16.39 -12.64
C PHE A 20 -8.23 16.42 -12.72
N THR A 21 -8.84 15.73 -13.70
CA THR A 21 -10.29 15.56 -13.79
C THR A 21 -10.86 14.93 -12.51
N THR A 22 -10.19 13.89 -11.99
CA THR A 22 -10.59 13.24 -10.73
C THR A 22 -10.46 14.18 -9.54
N ILE A 23 -9.36 14.94 -9.46
CA ILE A 23 -9.15 15.95 -8.42
C ILE A 23 -10.26 16.99 -8.42
N ASP A 24 -10.63 17.50 -9.59
CA ASP A 24 -11.68 18.52 -9.71
C ASP A 24 -13.07 17.96 -9.40
N ALA A 25 -13.35 16.71 -9.78
CA ALA A 25 -14.56 16.01 -9.38
C ALA A 25 -14.67 15.86 -7.85
N ILE A 26 -13.56 15.53 -7.18
CA ILE A 26 -13.51 15.43 -5.70
C ILE A 26 -13.72 16.80 -5.06
N LYS A 27 -13.12 17.86 -5.60
CA LYS A 27 -13.36 19.24 -5.10
C LYS A 27 -14.82 19.64 -5.22
N ALA A 28 -15.47 19.28 -6.34
CA ALA A 28 -16.88 19.59 -6.59
C ALA A 28 -17.84 18.74 -5.73
N ALA A 29 -17.48 17.50 -5.44
CA ALA A 29 -18.28 16.55 -4.65
C ALA A 29 -17.41 15.77 -3.64
N PRO A 30 -17.04 16.37 -2.48
CA PRO A 30 -16.10 15.77 -1.54
C PRO A 30 -16.48 14.37 -1.00
N SER A 31 -17.75 14.01 -1.06
CA SER A 31 -18.23 12.69 -0.62
C SER A 31 -17.68 11.53 -1.46
N ILE A 32 -17.35 11.76 -2.74
CA ILE A 32 -16.80 10.73 -3.62
C ILE A 32 -15.34 10.35 -3.27
N ALA A 33 -14.66 11.16 -2.45
CA ALA A 33 -13.33 10.86 -1.95
C ALA A 33 -13.32 9.78 -0.85
N LYS A 34 -14.48 9.38 -0.33
CA LYS A 34 -14.58 8.39 0.75
C LYS A 34 -14.55 6.98 0.17
N PHE A 35 -13.61 6.18 0.66
CA PHE A 35 -13.43 4.78 0.29
C PHE A 35 -13.49 3.88 1.51
N ASN A 36 -14.01 2.66 1.33
CA ASN A 36 -13.96 1.58 2.30
C ASN A 36 -13.52 0.31 1.60
N PHE A 37 -12.29 -0.10 1.87
CA PHE A 37 -11.73 -1.35 1.35
C PHE A 37 -11.97 -2.49 2.34
N ARG A 38 -12.21 -3.69 1.80
CA ARG A 38 -12.58 -4.86 2.59
C ARG A 38 -11.79 -6.08 2.14
N ILE A 39 -11.43 -6.92 3.10
CA ILE A 39 -10.78 -8.20 2.90
C ILE A 39 -11.52 -9.24 3.76
N GLN A 40 -11.68 -10.44 3.25
CA GLN A 40 -12.17 -11.59 3.99
C GLN A 40 -11.03 -12.58 4.15
N ASN A 41 -10.80 -13.04 5.38
CA ASN A 41 -9.76 -14.00 5.69
C ASN A 41 -10.38 -15.30 6.22
N ARG A 42 -9.74 -16.42 5.89
CA ARG A 42 -10.05 -17.74 6.41
C ARG A 42 -8.75 -18.44 6.80
N TRP A 43 -8.75 -19.00 7.99
CA TRP A 43 -7.71 -19.90 8.46
C TRP A 43 -7.85 -21.27 7.75
N GLU A 44 -6.74 -21.83 7.26
CA GLU A 44 -6.69 -23.10 6.52
C GLU A 44 -5.89 -24.18 7.25
N GLY A 45 -5.34 -23.88 8.43
CA GLY A 45 -4.60 -24.80 9.28
C GLY A 45 -3.22 -24.26 9.67
N ALA A 46 -2.67 -24.67 10.79
CA ALA A 46 -1.38 -24.20 11.31
C ALA A 46 -1.20 -22.69 11.16
N ALA A 47 -0.18 -22.23 10.42
CA ALA A 47 0.06 -20.82 10.11
C ALA A 47 -0.66 -20.35 8.83
N HIS A 48 -1.31 -21.27 8.09
CA HIS A 48 -1.84 -20.98 6.76
C HIS A 48 -3.12 -20.16 6.82
N ASN A 49 -3.14 -19.06 6.06
CA ASN A 49 -4.26 -18.15 5.92
C ASN A 49 -4.53 -17.85 4.45
N ARG A 50 -5.79 -17.75 4.09
CA ARG A 50 -6.23 -17.36 2.75
C ARG A 50 -7.16 -16.16 2.83
N SER A 51 -6.79 -15.10 2.15
CA SER A 51 -7.59 -13.87 2.06
C SER A 51 -8.15 -13.66 0.65
N ALA A 52 -9.35 -13.11 0.58
CA ALA A 52 -10.00 -12.70 -0.67
C ALA A 52 -10.32 -11.20 -0.64
N VAL A 53 -9.92 -10.50 -1.70
CA VAL A 53 -10.16 -9.06 -1.88
C VAL A 53 -11.04 -8.89 -3.12
N ASN A 54 -12.26 -8.38 -2.96
CA ASN A 54 -13.20 -8.19 -4.07
C ASN A 54 -13.91 -6.85 -3.98
N ALA A 55 -15.02 -6.79 -3.23
CA ALA A 55 -15.86 -5.61 -3.15
C ALA A 55 -15.23 -4.48 -2.32
N PHE A 56 -15.53 -3.26 -2.71
CA PHE A 56 -15.18 -2.05 -1.97
C PHE A 56 -16.23 -0.96 -2.23
N TYR A 57 -16.36 -0.04 -1.30
CA TYR A 57 -17.08 1.20 -1.52
C TYR A 57 -16.08 2.28 -1.95
N GLY A 58 -16.42 3.05 -2.97
CA GLY A 58 -15.60 4.16 -3.45
C GLY A 58 -16.30 4.96 -4.54
N ALA A 59 -15.89 6.19 -4.74
CA ALA A 59 -16.50 7.11 -5.70
C ALA A 59 -18.04 7.22 -5.56
N GLY A 60 -18.55 7.13 -4.32
CA GLY A 60 -19.96 7.25 -4.00
C GLY A 60 -20.80 5.98 -4.20
N GLN A 61 -20.21 4.85 -4.53
CA GLN A 61 -20.95 3.61 -4.82
C GLN A 61 -20.21 2.33 -4.38
N GLU A 62 -20.96 1.25 -4.24
CA GLU A 62 -20.40 -0.09 -4.10
C GLU A 62 -19.87 -0.59 -5.46
N SER A 63 -18.71 -1.19 -5.42
CA SER A 63 -18.02 -1.74 -6.58
C SER A 63 -17.51 -3.15 -6.28
N SER A 64 -17.46 -4.01 -7.30
CA SER A 64 -16.88 -5.34 -7.18
C SER A 64 -16.00 -5.63 -8.39
N ARG A 65 -14.93 -6.40 -8.16
CA ARG A 65 -14.04 -6.86 -9.21
C ARG A 65 -14.64 -8.06 -9.91
N GLN A 66 -14.40 -8.19 -11.21
CA GLN A 66 -14.82 -9.38 -11.96
C GLN A 66 -14.20 -10.67 -11.41
N LYS A 67 -12.96 -10.58 -10.89
CA LYS A 67 -12.25 -11.68 -10.24
C LYS A 67 -11.64 -11.16 -8.93
N SER A 68 -11.84 -11.93 -7.86
CA SER A 68 -11.21 -11.64 -6.58
C SER A 68 -9.69 -11.83 -6.67
N PHE A 69 -8.94 -10.95 -6.00
CA PHE A 69 -7.55 -11.25 -5.68
C PHE A 69 -7.52 -12.21 -4.51
N VAL A 70 -6.69 -13.23 -4.61
CA VAL A 70 -6.46 -14.22 -3.55
C VAL A 70 -5.04 -14.05 -3.06
N LEU A 71 -4.89 -13.90 -1.75
CA LEU A 71 -3.62 -13.78 -1.07
C LEU A 71 -3.50 -14.94 -0.08
N HIS A 72 -2.36 -15.58 -0.06
CA HIS A 72 -2.02 -16.62 0.92
C HIS A 72 -0.96 -16.05 1.86
N ALA A 73 -1.03 -16.41 3.13
CA ALA A 73 0.01 -16.12 4.10
C ALA A 73 0.36 -17.39 4.87
N ASP A 74 1.62 -17.56 5.14
CA ASP A 74 2.17 -18.68 5.91
C ASP A 74 3.34 -18.17 6.75
N GLU A 75 3.99 -19.01 7.51
CA GLU A 75 5.19 -18.68 8.26
C GLU A 75 6.38 -19.54 7.75
N PRO A 76 7.62 -19.05 7.88
CA PRO A 76 8.79 -19.87 7.58
C PRO A 76 8.88 -21.09 8.50
N ALA A 77 9.52 -22.14 8.04
CA ALA A 77 9.64 -23.40 8.78
C ALA A 77 10.22 -23.24 10.19
N VAL A 78 11.13 -22.27 10.40
CA VAL A 78 11.69 -21.94 11.72
C VAL A 78 10.64 -21.37 12.69
N LEU A 79 9.53 -20.86 12.17
CA LEU A 79 8.35 -20.38 12.90
C LEU A 79 7.17 -21.36 12.81
N LEU A 80 7.44 -22.63 12.50
CA LEU A 80 6.49 -23.75 12.44
C LEU A 80 5.46 -23.64 11.29
N GLY A 81 5.76 -22.87 10.23
CA GLY A 81 5.03 -22.85 8.99
C GLY A 81 5.60 -23.83 7.95
N GLU A 82 5.02 -23.82 6.76
CA GLU A 82 5.45 -24.60 5.60
C GLU A 82 6.20 -23.77 4.54
N ASP A 83 6.34 -22.45 4.78
CA ASP A 83 7.02 -21.49 3.89
C ASP A 83 6.44 -21.47 2.46
N THR A 84 5.11 -21.57 2.35
CA THR A 84 4.40 -21.65 1.07
C THR A 84 3.92 -20.29 0.55
N ALA A 85 4.02 -19.26 1.39
CA ALA A 85 3.66 -17.88 1.05
C ALA A 85 4.41 -16.89 1.97
N ALA A 86 4.45 -15.63 1.57
CA ALA A 86 5.00 -14.57 2.41
C ALA A 86 4.25 -14.49 3.75
N ASN A 87 4.99 -14.19 4.82
CA ASN A 87 4.39 -14.11 6.14
C ASN A 87 3.64 -12.77 6.36
N PRO A 88 2.79 -12.68 7.38
CA PRO A 88 1.96 -11.48 7.61
C PRO A 88 2.76 -10.18 7.76
N VAL A 89 3.95 -10.23 8.35
CA VAL A 89 4.77 -9.02 8.54
C VAL A 89 5.54 -8.63 7.27
N GLU A 90 5.86 -9.57 6.39
CA GLU A 90 6.37 -9.29 5.03
C GLU A 90 5.28 -8.65 4.16
N TYR A 91 4.02 -9.05 4.30
CA TYR A 91 2.89 -8.35 3.67
C TYR A 91 2.76 -6.90 4.14
N LEU A 92 3.07 -6.61 5.40
CA LEU A 92 3.09 -5.24 5.90
C LEU A 92 4.20 -4.42 5.22
N LEU A 93 5.41 -4.98 5.06
CA LEU A 93 6.49 -4.34 4.30
C LEU A 93 6.11 -4.16 2.83
N HIS A 94 5.51 -5.17 2.21
CA HIS A 94 5.03 -5.08 0.83
C HIS A 94 3.98 -3.97 0.66
N SER A 95 3.01 -3.87 1.56
CA SER A 95 1.99 -2.82 1.48
C SER A 95 2.60 -1.42 1.64
N LEU A 96 3.58 -1.28 2.53
CA LEU A 96 4.32 -0.03 2.69
C LEU A 96 5.10 0.32 1.41
N ALA A 97 5.82 -0.65 0.83
CA ALA A 97 6.59 -0.47 -0.40
C ALA A 97 5.70 -0.03 -1.57
N ALA A 98 4.61 -0.76 -1.81
CA ALA A 98 3.68 -0.46 -2.88
C ALA A 98 3.04 0.93 -2.71
N CYS A 99 2.64 1.29 -1.48
CA CYS A 99 1.96 2.55 -1.22
C CYS A 99 2.91 3.76 -1.31
N LEU A 100 4.14 3.65 -0.79
CA LEU A 100 5.16 4.70 -0.93
C LEU A 100 5.50 4.95 -2.40
N THR A 101 5.73 3.88 -3.17
CA THR A 101 6.05 3.99 -4.60
C THR A 101 4.89 4.59 -5.39
N THR A 102 3.66 4.11 -5.18
CA THR A 102 2.47 4.65 -5.90
C THR A 102 2.25 6.12 -5.57
N SER A 103 2.34 6.50 -4.29
CA SER A 103 2.18 7.90 -3.86
C SER A 103 3.25 8.80 -4.50
N MET A 104 4.50 8.36 -4.47
CA MET A 104 5.61 9.08 -5.09
C MET A 104 5.39 9.28 -6.60
N VAL A 105 5.06 8.20 -7.32
CA VAL A 105 4.88 8.22 -8.78
C VAL A 105 3.72 9.13 -9.20
N TYR A 106 2.57 9.05 -8.51
CA TYR A 106 1.41 9.89 -8.84
C TYR A 106 1.66 11.37 -8.55
N HIS A 107 2.27 11.69 -7.42
CA HIS A 107 2.56 13.06 -7.06
C HIS A 107 3.70 13.67 -7.91
N ALA A 108 4.66 12.87 -8.35
CA ALA A 108 5.67 13.29 -9.32
C ALA A 108 5.03 13.56 -10.70
N ALA A 109 4.16 12.67 -11.18
CA ALA A 109 3.44 12.85 -12.43
C ALA A 109 2.59 14.13 -12.43
N ALA A 110 1.86 14.40 -11.36
CA ALA A 110 1.08 15.63 -11.20
C ALA A 110 1.92 16.91 -11.23
N ARG A 111 3.23 16.82 -10.99
CA ARG A 111 4.20 17.92 -11.05
C ARG A 111 5.01 17.95 -12.35
N GLY A 112 4.69 17.06 -13.29
CA GLY A 112 5.41 16.95 -14.56
C GLY A 112 6.81 16.31 -14.45
N ILE A 113 7.11 15.65 -13.32
CA ILE A 113 8.41 15.01 -13.08
C ILE A 113 8.38 13.60 -13.67
N GLN A 114 9.26 13.34 -14.63
CA GLN A 114 9.45 12.03 -15.24
C GLN A 114 10.43 11.20 -14.40
N ILE A 115 9.94 10.05 -13.90
CA ILE A 115 10.75 9.01 -13.24
C ILE A 115 10.96 7.89 -14.26
N GLU A 116 12.21 7.48 -14.46
CA GLU A 116 12.54 6.38 -15.36
C GLU A 116 12.54 5.03 -14.66
N GLU A 117 13.06 4.99 -13.43
CA GLU A 117 13.18 3.75 -12.66
C GLU A 117 13.11 4.01 -11.16
N VAL A 118 12.50 3.08 -10.43
CA VAL A 118 12.46 3.06 -8.97
C VAL A 118 12.75 1.65 -8.49
N GLU A 119 13.82 1.50 -7.74
CA GLU A 119 14.09 0.33 -6.92
C GLU A 119 14.00 0.70 -5.45
N SER A 120 13.53 -0.21 -4.62
CA SER A 120 13.47 0.02 -3.17
C SER A 120 13.72 -1.26 -2.38
N SER A 121 14.33 -1.12 -1.21
CA SER A 121 14.48 -2.19 -0.24
C SER A 121 13.88 -1.79 1.10
N PHE A 122 13.24 -2.76 1.73
CA PHE A 122 12.54 -2.62 2.99
C PHE A 122 13.02 -3.71 3.94
N GLU A 123 13.43 -3.33 5.13
CA GLU A 123 13.77 -4.27 6.19
C GLU A 123 13.21 -3.80 7.52
N GLY A 124 12.83 -4.74 8.36
CA GLY A 124 12.29 -4.45 9.68
C GLY A 124 12.67 -5.51 10.69
N ASP A 125 12.91 -5.09 11.92
CA ASP A 125 13.33 -5.98 13.00
C ASP A 125 12.14 -6.36 13.88
N ILE A 126 11.98 -7.66 14.15
CA ILE A 126 11.00 -8.20 15.09
C ILE A 126 11.76 -9.03 16.14
N ASP A 127 11.35 -8.87 17.39
CA ASP A 127 11.81 -9.72 18.49
C ASP A 127 10.67 -10.61 18.96
N LEU A 128 10.86 -11.91 18.84
CA LEU A 128 9.84 -12.92 19.20
C LEU A 128 9.53 -12.96 20.70
N HIS A 129 10.39 -12.42 21.58
CA HIS A 129 10.04 -12.30 23.00
C HIS A 129 8.75 -11.50 23.20
N GLY A 130 8.50 -10.46 22.38
CA GLY A 130 7.25 -9.73 22.42
C GLY A 130 6.05 -10.51 21.90
N PHE A 131 6.21 -11.19 20.75
CA PHE A 131 5.14 -11.99 20.14
C PHE A 131 4.74 -13.18 21.03
N LEU A 132 5.71 -13.88 21.60
CA LEU A 132 5.50 -15.06 22.46
C LEU A 132 5.15 -14.73 23.91
N ASP A 133 5.00 -13.42 24.23
CA ASP A 133 4.73 -12.93 25.59
C ASP A 133 5.75 -13.37 26.65
N LEU A 134 7.02 -13.48 26.24
CA LEU A 134 8.13 -13.85 27.10
C LEU A 134 8.73 -12.65 27.86
N ASP A 135 8.65 -11.45 27.30
CA ASP A 135 9.04 -10.20 27.94
C ASP A 135 8.02 -9.08 27.63
N PRO A 136 7.28 -8.60 28.62
CA PRO A 136 6.27 -7.55 28.44
C PRO A 136 6.85 -6.19 28.05
N LYS A 137 8.16 -5.99 28.15
CA LYS A 137 8.85 -4.76 27.74
C LYS A 137 9.19 -4.76 26.26
N VAL A 138 9.16 -5.93 25.61
CA VAL A 138 9.46 -6.07 24.19
C VAL A 138 8.21 -5.82 23.38
N ARG A 139 8.29 -4.92 22.39
CA ARG A 139 7.24 -4.63 21.45
C ARG A 139 6.88 -5.87 20.61
N LYS A 140 5.57 -6.15 20.42
CA LYS A 140 5.07 -7.31 19.68
C LYS A 140 5.21 -7.18 18.15
N GLY A 141 5.24 -5.97 17.62
CA GLY A 141 5.42 -5.68 16.18
C GLY A 141 6.85 -5.24 15.86
N TYR A 142 7.03 -4.71 14.67
CA TYR A 142 8.32 -4.17 14.25
C TYR A 142 8.88 -3.18 15.26
N GLN A 143 10.13 -3.33 15.62
CA GLN A 143 10.88 -2.39 16.45
C GLN A 143 11.30 -1.16 15.63
N GLY A 144 11.58 -1.36 14.35
CA GLY A 144 11.88 -0.32 13.37
C GLY A 144 11.80 -0.89 11.96
N ILE A 145 11.50 -0.02 10.99
CA ILE A 145 11.53 -0.32 9.56
C ILE A 145 12.48 0.66 8.91
N ARG A 146 13.41 0.14 8.12
CA ARG A 146 14.36 0.91 7.30
C ARG A 146 13.99 0.76 5.83
N VAL A 147 13.98 1.89 5.13
CA VAL A 147 13.62 1.95 3.72
C VAL A 147 14.73 2.68 2.96
N SER A 148 15.16 2.11 1.85
CA SER A 148 16.02 2.79 0.90
C SER A 148 15.42 2.77 -0.49
N PHE A 149 15.52 3.90 -1.21
CA PHE A 149 15.13 4.04 -2.60
C PHE A 149 16.35 4.31 -3.47
N LYS A 150 16.37 3.71 -4.66
CA LYS A 150 17.22 4.10 -5.78
C LYS A 150 16.31 4.60 -6.89
N LEU A 151 16.55 5.81 -7.32
CA LEU A 151 15.74 6.52 -8.31
C LEU A 151 16.59 6.88 -9.51
N LYS A 152 16.01 6.73 -10.70
CA LYS A 152 16.52 7.30 -11.92
C LYS A 152 15.47 8.26 -12.47
N ALA A 153 15.83 9.54 -12.53
CA ALA A 153 15.01 10.62 -13.06
C ALA A 153 15.91 11.71 -13.63
N ASP A 154 15.45 12.41 -14.65
CA ASP A 154 16.18 13.54 -15.24
C ASP A 154 15.92 14.83 -14.45
N VAL A 155 16.43 14.84 -13.22
CA VAL A 155 16.34 15.97 -12.28
C VAL A 155 17.62 16.11 -11.46
N PRO A 156 17.95 17.29 -10.93
CA PRO A 156 19.06 17.47 -9.98
C PRO A 156 18.93 16.61 -8.72
N ASP A 157 20.05 16.24 -8.09
CA ASP A 157 20.08 15.36 -6.93
C ASP A 157 19.23 15.88 -5.76
N GLU A 158 19.16 17.20 -5.56
CA GLU A 158 18.32 17.80 -4.52
C GLU A 158 16.83 17.50 -4.72
N GLN A 159 16.39 17.34 -5.98
CA GLN A 159 15.00 16.99 -6.29
C GLN A 159 14.70 15.51 -6.09
N LEU A 160 15.70 14.62 -6.13
CA LEU A 160 15.48 13.19 -5.84
C LEU A 160 14.96 12.97 -4.43
N GLU A 161 15.52 13.68 -3.44
CA GLU A 161 15.01 13.61 -2.06
C GLU A 161 13.57 14.13 -1.94
N GLU A 162 13.24 15.20 -2.69
CA GLU A 162 11.89 15.74 -2.70
C GLU A 162 10.89 14.74 -3.30
N ILE A 163 11.28 14.02 -4.37
CA ILE A 163 10.45 12.97 -4.96
C ILE A 163 10.16 11.87 -3.92
N VAL A 164 11.17 11.41 -3.16
CA VAL A 164 10.97 10.43 -2.08
C VAL A 164 10.03 10.97 -1.00
N LYS A 165 10.16 12.25 -0.63
CA LYS A 165 9.25 12.90 0.34
C LYS A 165 7.80 12.95 -0.14
N LEU A 166 7.53 12.95 -1.46
CA LEU A 166 6.17 12.82 -1.98
C LEU A 166 5.56 11.46 -1.61
N GLY A 167 6.37 10.41 -1.61
CA GLY A 167 5.94 9.08 -1.15
C GLY A 167 5.51 9.11 0.32
N THR A 168 6.40 9.52 1.21
CA THR A 168 6.15 9.54 2.66
C THR A 168 5.06 10.53 3.07
N GLY A 169 5.01 11.70 2.41
CA GLY A 169 4.04 12.75 2.73
C GLY A 169 2.59 12.45 2.30
N HIS A 170 2.37 11.46 1.43
CA HIS A 170 1.05 11.19 0.85
C HIS A 170 0.65 9.72 0.88
N SER A 171 1.43 8.85 1.54
CA SER A 171 1.12 7.42 1.61
C SER A 171 0.20 7.10 2.78
N PRO A 172 -1.05 6.61 2.53
CA PRO A 172 -1.94 6.18 3.60
C PRO A 172 -1.37 5.05 4.47
N VAL A 173 -0.59 4.14 3.90
CA VAL A 173 0.03 3.04 4.66
C VAL A 173 1.15 3.58 5.55
N PHE A 174 1.98 4.49 5.05
CA PHE A 174 3.02 5.13 5.87
C PHE A 174 2.39 5.90 7.04
N ASP A 175 1.36 6.70 6.78
CA ASP A 175 0.62 7.42 7.82
C ASP A 175 0.05 6.45 8.87
N SER A 176 -0.62 5.37 8.44
CA SER A 176 -1.20 4.36 9.33
C SER A 176 -0.17 3.66 10.21
N LEU A 177 1.05 3.46 9.72
CA LEU A 177 2.13 2.83 10.48
C LEU A 177 2.82 3.79 11.46
N THR A 178 2.99 5.04 11.07
CA THR A 178 3.72 6.03 11.87
C THR A 178 2.84 6.73 12.91
N ASN A 179 1.57 6.94 12.61
CA ASN A 179 0.61 7.58 13.52
C ASN A 179 -0.33 6.58 14.20
N GLY A 180 -0.40 5.34 13.67
CA GLY A 180 -1.34 4.33 14.13
C GLY A 180 -2.78 4.64 13.75
N VAL A 181 -3.64 3.62 13.81
CA VAL A 181 -5.08 3.75 13.59
C VAL A 181 -5.84 3.00 14.68
N PRO A 182 -7.03 3.47 15.12
CA PRO A 182 -7.87 2.69 16.02
C PRO A 182 -8.29 1.38 15.36
N VAL A 183 -8.09 0.26 16.06
CA VAL A 183 -8.52 -1.07 15.61
C VAL A 183 -9.52 -1.61 16.61
N SER A 184 -10.73 -1.97 16.13
CA SER A 184 -11.74 -2.65 16.94
C SER A 184 -11.89 -4.10 16.48
N VAL A 185 -12.01 -5.01 17.45
CA VAL A 185 -12.16 -6.45 17.19
C VAL A 185 -13.41 -6.95 17.89
N THR A 186 -14.26 -7.68 17.16
CA THR A 186 -15.43 -8.38 17.71
C THR A 186 -15.32 -9.86 17.42
N ALA A 187 -15.97 -10.70 18.23
CA ALA A 187 -16.01 -12.14 18.01
C ALA A 187 -17.46 -12.63 18.02
N GLU A 188 -17.79 -13.53 17.11
CA GLU A 188 -19.06 -14.23 17.03
C GLU A 188 -18.80 -15.73 16.98
N ARG A 189 -19.74 -16.51 17.51
CA ARG A 189 -19.69 -17.98 17.42
C ARG A 189 -20.25 -18.41 16.07
N LEU A 190 -19.55 -19.31 15.35
CA LEU A 190 -20.01 -19.97 14.12
C LEU A 190 -21.07 -21.02 14.43
#